data_343a476d16d9b8799f2617a381291d29
#
_entry.id   343a476d16d9b8799f2617a381291d29
#
_cell.length_a   1.000
_cell.length_b   1.000
_cell.length_c   1.000
_cell.angle_alpha   90.00
_cell.angle_beta   90.00
_cell.angle_gamma   90.00
#
_symmetry.space_group_name_H-M   'P 1'
#
loop_
_entity.id
_entity.type
_entity.pdbx_description
1 polymer ?
#
loop_
_entity_poly.entity_id
_entity_poly.type
_entity_poly.pdbx_seq_one_letter_code
_entity_poly.pdbx_strand_id
1 'polypeptide(L)'
;MAYENVLKNPNDFNFEIQQLGAASHSNPCSHEVFIEESEKIIFSSQLKNLNHQLKTCEQLPAFEKAGARKKIFHDPHTTRAAIITCGGLCPGLNNVIKGLVNVLEQDYGVKEIFGIRYGYKGLTEKSNHEPLQLNSSVVDRIHKQGGTILGSSRGNQDPEAMVDELQKRKINLLFCIGGDGTLKGAQAIAEAANKRQANIGVVGVPKTIDNDLGFVEKTFGFETSVQVASEIITSAHHEAEGAENGIGIVKLMGRDSGFIAATASLANSVVDFCLIPETPFQINAPNGICAAIQHRLQQDNHVVIVVAEGAGQELFEGNKNRVDDSGNILKDDIGELLKEEITLYFKQHNLPISIKYLDPSYHIRSVPANAADAVFCHLLAEYAVHAGMSGKTNLVIGYWNNFFTHVPIHLATKERRMVDLDSALWRGVISATQQDKTSLISTD
;
A
#
# COMPACT_ATOMS: atom_id res chain seq x y z
N MET A 1 2.85 15.19 7.22
CA MET A 1 4.03 15.17 8.11
C MET A 1 5.32 14.92 7.34
N ALA A 2 5.61 13.77 6.74
CA ALA A 2 6.84 13.58 5.94
C ALA A 2 6.98 14.59 4.79
N TYR A 3 5.89 14.86 4.07
CA TYR A 3 5.85 15.86 3.01
C TYR A 3 6.27 17.25 3.51
N GLU A 4 5.70 17.73 4.60
CA GLU A 4 6.04 19.03 5.18
C GLU A 4 7.48 19.08 5.69
N ASN A 5 8.00 17.97 6.24
CA ASN A 5 9.37 17.89 6.72
C ASN A 5 10.37 18.03 5.56
N VAL A 6 10.11 17.43 4.39
CA VAL A 6 10.93 17.64 3.19
C VAL A 6 10.89 19.10 2.73
N LEU A 7 9.73 19.76 2.84
CA LEU A 7 9.63 21.17 2.47
C LEU A 7 10.38 22.10 3.41
N LYS A 8 10.43 21.76 4.71
CA LYS A 8 11.10 22.58 5.75
C LYS A 8 12.61 22.28 5.82
N ASN A 9 12.98 21.02 5.73
CA ASN A 9 14.37 20.53 5.95
C ASN A 9 14.79 19.55 4.84
N PRO A 10 14.88 19.99 3.59
CA PRO A 10 15.15 19.12 2.44
C PRO A 10 16.48 18.35 2.52
N ASN A 11 17.48 18.92 3.19
CA ASN A 11 18.79 18.31 3.35
C ASN A 11 18.83 17.09 4.28
N ASP A 12 17.75 16.86 5.07
CA ASP A 12 17.62 15.68 5.94
C ASP A 12 17.12 14.43 5.17
N PHE A 13 16.90 14.56 3.86
CA PHE A 13 16.36 13.52 3.02
C PHE A 13 17.28 13.21 1.84
N ASN A 14 17.76 11.96 1.78
CA ASN A 14 18.58 11.49 0.66
C ASN A 14 17.70 10.78 -0.38
N PHE A 15 17.59 11.36 -1.57
CA PHE A 15 16.83 10.84 -2.71
C PHE A 15 17.68 10.01 -3.68
N GLU A 16 18.98 9.82 -3.40
CA GLU A 16 19.87 9.10 -4.29
C GLU A 16 19.59 7.60 -4.31
N ILE A 17 19.63 7.02 -5.51
CA ILE A 17 19.44 5.59 -5.73
C ILE A 17 20.79 4.89 -5.83
N GLN A 18 20.94 3.80 -5.09
CA GLN A 18 22.13 2.98 -5.11
C GLN A 18 22.28 2.26 -6.46
N GLN A 19 23.52 2.17 -6.94
CA GLN A 19 23.90 1.53 -8.19
C GLN A 19 24.90 0.40 -7.91
N LEU A 20 24.69 -0.78 -8.49
CA LEU A 20 25.59 -1.93 -8.33
C LEU A 20 26.94 -1.74 -9.01
N GLY A 21 26.94 -0.99 -10.11
CA GLY A 21 28.15 -0.72 -10.88
C GLY A 21 27.86 -0.04 -12.22
N ALA A 22 28.86 0.14 -13.04
CA ALA A 22 28.72 0.77 -14.35
C ALA A 22 27.91 -0.13 -15.31
N ALA A 23 26.89 0.42 -15.94
CA ALA A 23 26.08 -0.24 -16.95
C ALA A 23 26.88 -0.35 -18.28
N SER A 24 27.14 -1.57 -18.76
CA SER A 24 27.98 -1.83 -19.93
C SER A 24 27.25 -2.49 -21.09
N HIS A 25 26.20 -3.24 -20.83
CA HIS A 25 25.41 -3.96 -21.84
C HIS A 25 24.42 -3.03 -22.53
N SER A 26 24.14 -3.26 -23.82
CA SER A 26 23.08 -2.54 -24.52
C SER A 26 21.73 -3.08 -24.10
N ASN A 27 20.76 -2.20 -23.90
CA ASN A 27 19.39 -2.62 -23.61
C ASN A 27 18.78 -3.29 -24.87
N PRO A 28 18.23 -4.51 -24.77
CA PRO A 28 17.65 -5.20 -25.93
C PRO A 28 16.22 -4.71 -26.27
N CYS A 29 15.56 -3.95 -25.39
CA CYS A 29 14.21 -3.47 -25.62
C CYS A 29 14.17 -2.43 -26.75
N SER A 30 13.61 -2.77 -27.89
CA SER A 30 13.60 -1.91 -29.09
C SER A 30 12.42 -0.93 -29.15
N HIS A 31 11.39 -1.17 -28.35
CA HIS A 31 10.14 -0.36 -28.33
C HIS A 31 10.15 0.70 -27.23
N GLU A 32 11.17 0.72 -26.37
CA GLU A 32 11.25 1.63 -25.23
C GLU A 32 11.77 3.03 -25.60
N VAL A 33 11.22 4.01 -24.88
CA VAL A 33 11.78 5.36 -24.82
C VAL A 33 12.76 5.42 -23.65
N PHE A 34 14.05 5.51 -23.98
CA PHE A 34 15.08 5.53 -22.96
C PHE A 34 15.12 6.84 -22.17
N ILE A 35 15.21 6.71 -20.86
CA ILE A 35 15.29 7.81 -19.89
C ILE A 35 16.77 8.10 -19.60
N GLU A 36 17.13 9.39 -19.61
CA GLU A 36 18.48 9.83 -19.23
C GLU A 36 18.65 9.83 -17.69
N GLU A 37 19.87 9.57 -17.21
CA GLU A 37 20.16 9.55 -15.77
C GLU A 37 19.89 10.90 -15.06
N SER A 38 19.93 11.99 -15.81
CA SER A 38 19.66 13.35 -15.32
C SER A 38 18.18 13.66 -15.14
N GLU A 39 17.28 12.84 -15.70
CA GLU A 39 15.83 13.08 -15.61
C GLU A 39 15.31 12.80 -14.19
N LYS A 40 14.82 13.86 -13.55
CA LYS A 40 14.28 13.81 -12.19
C LYS A 40 12.90 14.44 -12.12
N ILE A 41 12.09 13.94 -11.22
CA ILE A 41 10.75 14.46 -10.90
C ILE A 41 10.83 15.25 -9.60
N ILE A 42 10.52 16.54 -9.64
CA ILE A 42 10.55 17.42 -8.47
C ILE A 42 9.60 16.93 -7.38
N PHE A 43 10.01 17.11 -6.13
CA PHE A 43 9.21 16.70 -4.97
C PHE A 43 7.90 17.47 -4.89
N SER A 44 7.94 18.81 -4.94
CA SER A 44 6.73 19.64 -4.92
C SER A 44 6.50 20.31 -6.26
N SER A 45 5.29 20.09 -6.82
CA SER A 45 4.82 20.80 -8.04
C SER A 45 4.18 22.16 -7.75
N GLN A 46 4.05 22.56 -6.47
CA GLN A 46 3.49 23.86 -6.10
C GLN A 46 4.52 24.98 -6.30
N LEU A 47 4.17 25.97 -7.11
CA LEU A 47 5.04 27.10 -7.44
C LEU A 47 5.59 27.84 -6.22
N LYS A 48 4.77 28.01 -5.16
CA LYS A 48 5.19 28.64 -3.90
C LYS A 48 6.36 27.88 -3.27
N ASN A 49 6.24 26.56 -3.16
CA ASN A 49 7.26 25.68 -2.56
C ASN A 49 8.51 25.66 -3.43
N LEU A 50 8.34 25.53 -4.74
CA LEU A 50 9.45 25.53 -5.71
C LEU A 50 10.25 26.84 -5.63
N ASN A 51 9.61 28.00 -5.62
CA ASN A 51 10.26 29.29 -5.51
C ASN A 51 11.00 29.48 -4.15
N HIS A 52 10.50 28.87 -3.08
CA HIS A 52 11.19 28.84 -1.80
C HIS A 52 12.43 27.95 -1.87
N GLN A 53 12.29 26.73 -2.35
CA GLN A 53 13.37 25.74 -2.44
C GLN A 53 14.49 26.18 -3.39
N LEU A 54 14.20 26.85 -4.49
CA LEU A 54 15.21 27.44 -5.40
C LEU A 54 16.10 28.49 -4.72
N LYS A 55 15.64 29.10 -3.63
CA LYS A 55 16.41 30.10 -2.87
C LYS A 55 17.15 29.53 -1.67
N THR A 56 16.71 28.37 -1.16
CA THR A 56 17.17 27.82 0.13
C THR A 56 17.94 26.51 0.00
N CYS A 57 17.80 25.80 -1.12
CA CYS A 57 18.45 24.51 -1.33
C CYS A 57 19.54 24.59 -2.38
N GLU A 58 20.66 23.93 -2.16
CA GLU A 58 21.71 23.74 -3.18
C GLU A 58 21.23 22.83 -4.32
N GLN A 59 20.44 21.81 -3.95
CA GLN A 59 19.78 20.92 -4.91
C GLN A 59 18.30 20.77 -4.54
N LEU A 60 17.43 20.82 -5.56
CA LEU A 60 16.00 20.62 -5.34
C LEU A 60 15.74 19.17 -4.94
N PRO A 61 14.90 18.92 -3.91
CA PRO A 61 14.40 17.57 -3.63
C PRO A 61 13.69 17.00 -4.86
N ALA A 62 14.18 15.88 -5.37
CA ALA A 62 13.63 15.26 -6.57
C ALA A 62 13.91 13.75 -6.59
N PHE A 63 12.96 12.99 -7.10
CA PHE A 63 13.11 11.57 -7.35
C PHE A 63 13.73 11.33 -8.73
N GLU A 64 14.53 10.28 -8.86
CA GLU A 64 14.96 9.77 -10.16
C GLU A 64 13.72 9.25 -10.91
N LYS A 65 13.57 9.67 -12.18
CA LYS A 65 12.48 9.20 -13.03
C LYS A 65 12.71 7.73 -13.41
N ALA A 66 11.72 6.88 -13.18
CA ALA A 66 11.77 5.48 -13.56
C ALA A 66 11.63 5.31 -15.09
N GLY A 67 12.18 4.23 -15.62
CA GLY A 67 12.07 3.86 -17.03
C GLY A 67 13.31 3.13 -17.56
N ALA A 68 13.22 2.66 -18.78
CA ALA A 68 14.30 1.95 -19.44
C ALA A 68 15.56 2.84 -19.61
N ARG A 69 16.73 2.27 -19.42
CA ARG A 69 18.03 2.92 -19.68
C ARG A 69 18.65 2.35 -20.93
N LYS A 70 19.34 3.17 -21.71
CA LYS A 70 20.01 2.76 -22.94
C LYS A 70 21.11 1.70 -22.68
N LYS A 71 21.72 1.77 -21.51
CA LYS A 71 22.68 0.77 -21.02
C LYS A 71 22.13 0.10 -19.76
N ILE A 72 22.40 -1.20 -19.64
CA ILE A 72 22.01 -2.02 -18.49
C ILE A 72 23.25 -2.65 -17.85
N PHE A 73 23.12 -2.95 -16.55
CA PHE A 73 24.19 -3.57 -15.76
C PHE A 73 24.18 -5.10 -15.88
N HIS A 74 22.98 -5.69 -15.74
CA HIS A 74 22.84 -7.14 -15.83
C HIS A 74 22.81 -7.61 -17.28
N ASP A 75 23.66 -8.57 -17.61
CA ASP A 75 23.58 -9.29 -18.88
C ASP A 75 22.36 -10.23 -18.85
N PRO A 76 21.40 -10.05 -19.76
CA PRO A 76 20.21 -10.91 -19.81
C PRO A 76 20.49 -12.41 -19.89
N HIS A 77 21.58 -12.80 -20.56
CA HIS A 77 21.94 -14.21 -20.73
C HIS A 77 22.43 -14.90 -19.45
N THR A 78 22.95 -14.13 -18.51
CA THR A 78 23.47 -14.63 -17.22
C THR A 78 22.62 -14.23 -16.03
N THR A 79 21.58 -13.42 -16.27
CA THR A 79 20.66 -12.97 -15.21
C THR A 79 19.80 -14.11 -14.70
N ARG A 80 19.80 -14.26 -13.37
CA ARG A 80 18.91 -15.16 -12.63
C ARG A 80 18.06 -14.31 -11.70
N ALA A 81 16.80 -14.13 -12.08
CA ALA A 81 15.86 -13.29 -11.35
C ALA A 81 15.01 -14.11 -10.37
N ALA A 82 14.73 -13.55 -9.21
CA ALA A 82 13.78 -14.13 -8.25
C ALA A 82 12.67 -13.13 -7.90
N ILE A 83 11.47 -13.65 -7.68
CA ILE A 83 10.27 -12.89 -7.30
C ILE A 83 9.73 -13.46 -6.01
N ILE A 84 9.48 -12.59 -5.02
CA ILE A 84 8.85 -12.96 -3.75
C ILE A 84 7.61 -12.12 -3.48
N THR A 85 6.63 -12.71 -2.78
CA THR A 85 5.46 -12.00 -2.25
C THR A 85 5.39 -12.17 -0.74
N CYS A 86 5.31 -11.05 -0.01
CA CYS A 86 5.29 -11.06 1.45
C CYS A 86 4.14 -10.22 2.03
N GLY A 87 3.74 -10.53 3.27
CA GLY A 87 2.69 -9.85 4.00
C GLY A 87 1.29 -10.33 3.66
N GLY A 88 0.26 -9.51 3.94
CA GLY A 88 -1.13 -9.83 3.64
C GLY A 88 -1.43 -9.92 2.14
N LEU A 89 -2.55 -10.56 1.78
CA LEU A 89 -3.01 -10.57 0.40
C LEU A 89 -3.44 -9.18 -0.05
N CYS A 90 -3.39 -8.96 -1.34
CA CYS A 90 -3.76 -7.71 -1.98
C CYS A 90 -4.21 -8.01 -3.43
N PRO A 91 -5.28 -7.41 -3.93
CA PRO A 91 -5.65 -7.53 -5.33
C PRO A 91 -4.50 -7.08 -6.23
N GLY A 92 -4.16 -7.86 -7.26
CA GLY A 92 -3.10 -7.49 -8.21
C GLY A 92 -1.74 -8.17 -8.00
N LEU A 93 -1.52 -8.92 -6.90
CA LEU A 93 -0.25 -9.65 -6.69
C LEU A 93 0.13 -10.52 -7.90
N ASN A 94 -0.80 -11.31 -8.41
CA ASN A 94 -0.58 -12.14 -9.59
C ASN A 94 -0.36 -11.32 -10.87
N ASN A 95 -0.96 -10.13 -10.98
CA ASN A 95 -0.73 -9.23 -12.11
C ASN A 95 0.72 -8.71 -12.12
N VAL A 96 1.25 -8.32 -10.96
CA VAL A 96 2.65 -7.90 -10.83
C VAL A 96 3.60 -9.05 -11.15
N ILE A 97 3.35 -10.27 -10.61
CA ILE A 97 4.16 -11.45 -10.94
C ILE A 97 4.18 -11.69 -12.45
N LYS A 98 3.00 -11.68 -13.09
CA LYS A 98 2.88 -11.85 -14.55
C LYS A 98 3.64 -10.77 -15.31
N GLY A 99 3.51 -9.51 -14.91
CA GLY A 99 4.21 -8.38 -15.52
C GLY A 99 5.71 -8.55 -15.44
N LEU A 100 6.26 -8.82 -14.24
CA LEU A 100 7.70 -9.04 -14.03
C LEU A 100 8.24 -10.17 -14.92
N VAL A 101 7.54 -11.30 -14.96
CA VAL A 101 7.95 -12.47 -15.77
C VAL A 101 7.94 -12.13 -17.25
N ASN A 102 6.85 -11.51 -17.75
CA ASN A 102 6.73 -11.19 -19.16
C ASN A 102 7.81 -10.20 -19.63
N VAL A 103 8.03 -9.12 -18.87
CA VAL A 103 9.04 -8.12 -19.24
C VAL A 103 10.45 -8.72 -19.16
N LEU A 104 10.77 -9.50 -18.11
CA LEU A 104 12.06 -10.20 -18.03
C LEU A 104 12.29 -11.15 -19.20
N GLU A 105 11.29 -11.96 -19.55
CA GLU A 105 11.43 -12.99 -20.59
C GLU A 105 11.32 -12.42 -22.00
N GLN A 106 10.30 -11.59 -22.27
CA GLN A 106 9.97 -11.17 -23.63
C GLN A 106 10.78 -9.94 -24.07
N ASP A 107 10.98 -8.97 -23.17
CA ASP A 107 11.66 -7.72 -23.53
C ASP A 107 13.17 -7.82 -23.32
N TYR A 108 13.59 -8.46 -22.23
CA TYR A 108 15.01 -8.63 -21.93
C TYR A 108 15.61 -9.96 -22.37
N GLY A 109 14.80 -11.01 -22.57
CA GLY A 109 15.28 -12.34 -22.94
C GLY A 109 15.86 -13.15 -21.78
N VAL A 110 15.58 -12.78 -20.52
CA VAL A 110 16.00 -13.53 -19.33
C VAL A 110 15.30 -14.88 -19.28
N LYS A 111 16.07 -15.96 -19.11
CA LYS A 111 15.56 -17.35 -19.12
C LYS A 111 15.37 -17.96 -17.73
N GLU A 112 16.15 -17.49 -16.77
CA GLU A 112 16.20 -18.04 -15.41
C GLU A 112 15.41 -17.13 -14.47
N ILE A 113 14.09 -17.39 -14.36
CA ILE A 113 13.16 -16.61 -13.51
C ILE A 113 12.54 -17.56 -12.48
N PHE A 114 12.68 -17.24 -11.21
CA PHE A 114 12.25 -18.06 -10.09
C PHE A 114 11.20 -17.36 -9.23
N GLY A 115 10.09 -18.04 -8.96
CA GLY A 115 9.14 -17.65 -7.92
C GLY A 115 9.50 -18.30 -6.60
N ILE A 116 9.95 -17.56 -5.63
CA ILE A 116 10.26 -18.07 -4.29
C ILE A 116 8.94 -18.21 -3.52
N ARG A 117 8.67 -19.41 -3.04
CA ARG A 117 7.43 -19.72 -2.33
C ARG A 117 7.47 -19.22 -0.90
N TYR A 118 6.35 -18.66 -0.44
CA TYR A 118 6.16 -18.17 0.93
C TYR A 118 7.15 -17.07 1.36
N GLY A 119 7.43 -16.14 0.43
CA GLY A 119 8.17 -14.91 0.71
C GLY A 119 9.56 -15.15 1.28
N TYR A 120 9.98 -14.32 2.24
CA TYR A 120 11.29 -14.42 2.87
C TYR A 120 11.57 -15.78 3.54
N LYS A 121 10.53 -16.45 4.03
CA LYS A 121 10.66 -17.78 4.59
C LYS A 121 11.21 -18.79 3.56
N GLY A 122 10.88 -18.59 2.29
CA GLY A 122 11.39 -19.41 1.17
C GLY A 122 12.85 -19.14 0.81
N LEU A 123 13.44 -18.03 1.28
CA LEU A 123 14.85 -17.70 1.11
C LEU A 123 15.73 -18.17 2.28
N THR A 124 15.27 -19.08 3.10
CA THR A 124 16.06 -19.65 4.20
C THR A 124 16.41 -21.10 3.92
N GLU A 125 17.56 -21.57 4.39
CA GLU A 125 17.99 -22.97 4.26
C GLU A 125 16.99 -23.97 4.86
N LYS A 126 16.19 -23.52 5.84
CA LYS A 126 15.13 -24.31 6.49
C LYS A 126 13.88 -24.44 5.64
N SER A 127 13.83 -23.80 4.47
CA SER A 127 12.68 -23.90 3.57
C SER A 127 12.65 -25.27 2.88
N ASN A 128 11.55 -25.98 3.07
CA ASN A 128 11.30 -27.24 2.35
C ASN A 128 10.61 -27.02 0.98
N HIS A 129 10.56 -25.75 0.50
CA HIS A 129 9.85 -25.38 -0.71
C HIS A 129 10.83 -25.02 -1.82
N GLU A 130 10.90 -25.86 -2.85
CA GLU A 130 11.66 -25.51 -4.05
C GLU A 130 11.04 -24.30 -4.77
N PRO A 131 11.87 -23.40 -5.31
CA PRO A 131 11.40 -22.32 -6.15
C PRO A 131 10.64 -22.81 -7.36
N LEU A 132 9.59 -22.06 -7.73
CA LEU A 132 8.84 -22.35 -8.95
C LEU A 132 9.56 -21.69 -10.14
N GLN A 133 9.93 -22.49 -11.15
CA GLN A 133 10.42 -21.92 -12.42
C GLN A 133 9.28 -21.18 -13.11
N LEU A 134 9.50 -19.91 -13.42
CA LEU A 134 8.51 -19.03 -14.03
C LEU A 134 8.86 -18.75 -15.50
N ASN A 135 7.84 -18.65 -16.33
CA ASN A 135 7.88 -18.18 -17.71
C ASN A 135 6.50 -17.68 -18.11
N SER A 136 6.37 -17.09 -19.29
CA SER A 136 5.12 -16.54 -19.79
C SER A 136 3.97 -17.54 -19.83
N SER A 137 4.26 -18.82 -20.10
CA SER A 137 3.24 -19.89 -20.13
C SER A 137 2.69 -20.19 -18.73
N VAL A 138 3.57 -20.27 -17.72
CA VAL A 138 3.17 -20.52 -16.32
C VAL A 138 2.31 -19.38 -15.79
N VAL A 139 2.61 -18.14 -16.16
CA VAL A 139 1.90 -16.95 -15.63
C VAL A 139 0.73 -16.48 -16.51
N ASP A 140 0.43 -17.18 -17.62
CA ASP A 140 -0.55 -16.70 -18.60
C ASP A 140 -1.91 -16.31 -18.01
N ARG A 141 -2.47 -17.14 -17.11
CA ARG A 141 -3.82 -16.95 -16.58
C ARG A 141 -3.90 -16.53 -15.11
N ILE A 142 -2.76 -16.37 -14.43
CA ILE A 142 -2.77 -16.12 -12.98
C ILE A 142 -3.42 -14.78 -12.59
N HIS A 143 -3.41 -13.79 -13.47
CA HIS A 143 -4.01 -12.48 -13.25
C HIS A 143 -5.53 -12.50 -13.06
N LYS A 144 -6.20 -13.60 -13.46
CA LYS A 144 -7.64 -13.82 -13.24
C LYS A 144 -7.97 -14.35 -11.84
N GLN A 145 -6.96 -14.63 -11.03
CA GLN A 145 -7.11 -15.20 -9.71
C GLN A 145 -6.67 -14.19 -8.66
N GLY A 146 -7.44 -14.09 -7.58
CA GLY A 146 -7.02 -13.39 -6.38
C GLY A 146 -5.89 -14.11 -5.65
N GLY A 147 -5.28 -13.43 -4.67
CA GLY A 147 -4.15 -13.98 -3.93
C GLY A 147 -2.84 -13.99 -4.71
N THR A 148 -1.98 -14.96 -4.43
CA THR A 148 -0.66 -15.11 -5.07
C THR A 148 -0.31 -16.58 -5.31
N ILE A 149 0.16 -16.93 -6.51
CA ILE A 149 0.63 -18.29 -6.84
C ILE A 149 1.89 -18.70 -6.07
N LEU A 150 2.62 -17.72 -5.52
CA LEU A 150 3.86 -17.97 -4.76
C LEU A 150 3.59 -18.21 -3.27
N GLY A 151 2.36 -17.95 -2.80
CA GLY A 151 2.06 -17.89 -1.38
C GLY A 151 2.76 -16.69 -0.74
N SER A 152 2.48 -16.46 0.53
CA SER A 152 3.03 -15.33 1.28
C SER A 152 3.39 -15.76 2.70
N SER A 153 4.30 -15.05 3.32
CA SER A 153 4.60 -15.21 4.74
C SER A 153 4.74 -13.87 5.45
N ARG A 154 4.63 -13.91 6.75
CA ARG A 154 4.94 -12.81 7.67
C ARG A 154 6.15 -13.17 8.51
N GLY A 155 6.70 -12.19 9.17
CA GLY A 155 7.85 -12.32 10.07
C GLY A 155 9.19 -12.09 9.39
N ASN A 156 10.13 -11.57 10.19
CA ASN A 156 11.48 -11.28 9.75
C ASN A 156 12.30 -12.57 9.65
N GLN A 157 13.23 -12.57 8.70
CA GLN A 157 14.24 -13.61 8.52
C GLN A 157 15.62 -12.96 8.60
N ASP A 158 16.65 -13.74 8.87
CA ASP A 158 18.04 -13.25 8.91
C ASP A 158 18.50 -12.82 7.50
N PRO A 159 18.84 -11.54 7.29
CA PRO A 159 19.27 -11.03 5.99
C PRO A 159 20.53 -11.72 5.47
N GLU A 160 21.46 -12.07 6.35
CA GLU A 160 22.70 -12.75 5.96
C GLU A 160 22.41 -14.16 5.42
N ALA A 161 21.54 -14.92 6.10
CA ALA A 161 21.10 -16.24 5.63
C ALA A 161 20.33 -16.17 4.30
N MET A 162 19.53 -15.11 4.10
CA MET A 162 18.83 -14.90 2.82
C MET A 162 19.81 -14.58 1.68
N VAL A 163 20.86 -13.80 1.93
CA VAL A 163 21.92 -13.55 0.93
C VAL A 163 22.70 -14.81 0.62
N ASP A 164 23.02 -15.66 1.62
CA ASP A 164 23.65 -16.96 1.40
C ASP A 164 22.83 -17.82 0.44
N GLU A 165 21.51 -17.90 0.64
CA GLU A 165 20.64 -18.71 -0.22
C GLU A 165 20.52 -18.11 -1.64
N LEU A 166 20.46 -16.78 -1.78
CA LEU A 166 20.49 -16.11 -3.08
C LEU A 166 21.80 -16.41 -3.84
N GLN A 167 22.97 -16.33 -3.17
CA GLN A 167 24.26 -16.66 -3.75
C GLN A 167 24.39 -18.14 -4.12
N LYS A 168 23.95 -19.05 -3.25
CA LYS A 168 23.90 -20.50 -3.50
C LYS A 168 23.08 -20.84 -4.76
N ARG A 169 21.96 -20.16 -4.98
CA ARG A 169 21.10 -20.29 -6.15
C ARG A 169 21.58 -19.45 -7.35
N LYS A 170 22.66 -18.68 -7.19
CA LYS A 170 23.20 -17.75 -8.19
C LYS A 170 22.17 -16.69 -8.64
N ILE A 171 21.26 -16.29 -7.76
CA ILE A 171 20.28 -15.23 -8.02
C ILE A 171 21.01 -13.89 -7.89
N ASN A 172 20.94 -13.06 -8.93
CA ASN A 172 21.56 -11.75 -8.98
C ASN A 172 20.56 -10.59 -9.12
N LEU A 173 19.25 -10.90 -9.20
CA LEU A 173 18.20 -9.90 -9.23
C LEU A 173 16.99 -10.39 -8.42
N LEU A 174 16.57 -9.62 -7.42
CA LEU A 174 15.47 -9.96 -6.52
C LEU A 174 14.38 -8.89 -6.56
N PHE A 175 13.15 -9.29 -6.87
CA PHE A 175 11.97 -8.45 -6.79
C PHE A 175 11.15 -8.77 -5.54
N CYS A 176 10.99 -7.78 -4.66
CA CYS A 176 10.28 -7.92 -3.39
C CYS A 176 8.91 -7.23 -3.47
N ILE A 177 7.83 -8.01 -3.62
CA ILE A 177 6.47 -7.49 -3.69
C ILE A 177 5.87 -7.48 -2.29
N GLY A 178 5.69 -6.30 -1.69
CA GLY A 178 5.15 -6.21 -0.34
C GLY A 178 5.02 -4.79 0.20
N GLY A 179 4.52 -4.69 1.43
CA GLY A 179 4.34 -3.43 2.16
C GLY A 179 5.58 -3.05 2.98
N ASP A 180 5.40 -2.16 3.95
CA ASP A 180 6.45 -1.58 4.80
C ASP A 180 7.44 -2.62 5.36
N GLY A 181 6.95 -3.66 6.04
CA GLY A 181 7.83 -4.70 6.60
C GLY A 181 8.61 -5.48 5.54
N THR A 182 8.01 -5.70 4.36
CA THR A 182 8.71 -6.35 3.24
C THR A 182 9.80 -5.46 2.67
N LEU A 183 9.52 -4.18 2.51
CA LEU A 183 10.50 -3.22 2.01
C LEU A 183 11.68 -3.05 2.98
N LYS A 184 11.44 -3.01 4.29
CA LYS A 184 12.51 -3.04 5.31
C LYS A 184 13.36 -4.30 5.21
N GLY A 185 12.74 -5.46 4.97
CA GLY A 185 13.46 -6.71 4.70
C GLY A 185 14.28 -6.65 3.40
N ALA A 186 13.72 -6.07 2.33
CA ALA A 186 14.43 -5.85 1.06
C ALA A 186 15.63 -4.93 1.23
N GLN A 187 15.51 -3.84 2.01
CA GLN A 187 16.62 -2.97 2.37
C GLN A 187 17.72 -3.74 3.10
N ALA A 188 17.36 -4.53 4.12
CA ALA A 188 18.32 -5.33 4.88
C ALA A 188 19.07 -6.34 4.00
N ILE A 189 18.40 -6.97 3.03
CA ILE A 189 19.04 -7.86 2.05
C ILE A 189 19.99 -7.06 1.15
N ALA A 190 19.56 -5.90 0.64
CA ALA A 190 20.41 -5.04 -0.21
C ALA A 190 21.66 -4.58 0.52
N GLU A 191 21.55 -4.18 1.79
CA GLU A 191 22.68 -3.76 2.64
C GLU A 191 23.63 -4.93 2.93
N ALA A 192 23.11 -6.12 3.27
CA ALA A 192 23.93 -7.32 3.48
C ALA A 192 24.66 -7.75 2.20
N ALA A 193 23.96 -7.73 1.05
CA ALA A 193 24.56 -8.04 -0.25
C ALA A 193 25.66 -7.03 -0.62
N ASN A 194 25.42 -5.74 -0.40
CA ASN A 194 26.41 -4.69 -0.67
C ASN A 194 27.66 -4.84 0.23
N LYS A 195 27.47 -5.09 1.52
CA LYS A 195 28.59 -5.34 2.46
C LYS A 195 29.49 -6.50 2.04
N ARG A 196 28.89 -7.53 1.42
CA ARG A 196 29.61 -8.70 0.89
C ARG A 196 30.13 -8.52 -0.54
N GLN A 197 29.88 -7.37 -1.16
CA GLN A 197 30.16 -7.12 -2.59
C GLN A 197 29.50 -8.17 -3.50
N ALA A 198 28.38 -8.71 -3.08
CA ALA A 198 27.56 -9.60 -3.89
C ALA A 198 26.71 -8.73 -4.82
N ASN A 199 26.93 -8.85 -6.13
CA ASN A 199 26.22 -8.08 -7.16
C ASN A 199 24.76 -8.52 -7.29
N ILE A 200 23.95 -8.33 -6.24
CA ILE A 200 22.53 -8.67 -6.18
C ILE A 200 21.71 -7.39 -6.18
N GLY A 201 20.96 -7.17 -7.26
CA GLY A 201 19.98 -6.09 -7.34
C GLY A 201 18.72 -6.43 -6.53
N VAL A 202 18.26 -5.50 -5.70
CA VAL A 202 17.04 -5.67 -4.90
C VAL A 202 16.09 -4.52 -5.19
N VAL A 203 14.93 -4.85 -5.77
CA VAL A 203 13.92 -3.88 -6.18
C VAL A 203 12.59 -4.19 -5.49
N GLY A 204 12.03 -3.20 -4.81
CA GLY A 204 10.73 -3.27 -4.19
C GLY A 204 9.59 -2.93 -5.17
N VAL A 205 8.45 -3.63 -5.03
CA VAL A 205 7.20 -3.26 -5.68
C VAL A 205 6.17 -2.97 -4.59
N PRO A 206 5.57 -1.76 -4.59
CA PRO A 206 4.77 -1.27 -3.47
C PRO A 206 3.42 -1.98 -3.38
N LYS A 207 3.26 -2.89 -2.43
CA LYS A 207 2.04 -3.64 -2.17
C LYS A 207 1.44 -3.23 -0.84
N THR A 208 0.46 -2.38 -0.86
CA THR A 208 -0.42 -2.13 0.28
C THR A 208 -1.78 -1.67 -0.22
N ILE A 209 -2.85 -2.28 0.29
CA ILE A 209 -4.19 -1.82 -0.05
C ILE A 209 -4.55 -0.51 0.68
N ASP A 210 -3.85 -0.22 1.78
CA ASP A 210 -4.08 0.98 2.61
C ASP A 210 -3.55 2.27 1.96
N ASN A 211 -2.75 2.15 0.88
CA ASN A 211 -2.15 3.28 0.16
C ASN A 211 -1.33 4.22 1.07
N ASP A 212 -0.64 3.63 2.05
CA ASP A 212 -0.01 4.30 3.19
C ASP A 212 1.53 4.35 3.16
N LEU A 213 2.17 3.95 2.04
CA LEU A 213 3.64 4.06 1.91
C LEU A 213 4.09 5.51 1.74
N GLY A 214 5.13 5.89 2.47
CA GLY A 214 5.75 7.20 2.35
C GLY A 214 6.31 7.43 0.93
N PHE A 215 6.17 8.64 0.41
CA PHE A 215 6.69 9.04 -0.91
C PHE A 215 6.19 8.21 -2.10
N VAL A 216 5.08 7.48 -1.92
CA VAL A 216 4.38 6.73 -2.97
C VAL A 216 2.92 7.15 -2.96
N GLU A 217 2.49 7.93 -3.98
CA GLU A 217 1.12 8.45 -4.04
C GLU A 217 0.09 7.37 -4.32
N LYS A 218 0.48 6.32 -5.02
CA LYS A 218 -0.41 5.24 -5.42
C LYS A 218 0.26 3.88 -5.24
N THR A 219 -0.46 2.96 -4.63
CA THR A 219 -0.09 1.54 -4.49
C THR A 219 -1.15 0.67 -5.17
N PHE A 220 -0.78 -0.52 -5.64
CA PHE A 220 -1.75 -1.39 -6.28
C PHE A 220 -2.65 -2.12 -5.26
N GLY A 221 -3.83 -2.47 -5.70
CA GLY A 221 -4.89 -3.11 -4.93
C GLY A 221 -5.82 -2.12 -4.23
N PHE A 222 -5.44 -0.86 -4.13
CA PHE A 222 -6.24 0.19 -3.52
C PHE A 222 -7.54 0.46 -4.29
N GLU A 223 -7.45 0.66 -5.61
CA GLU A 223 -8.63 0.93 -6.45
C GLU A 223 -9.64 -0.22 -6.45
N THR A 224 -9.14 -1.46 -6.48
CA THR A 224 -9.98 -2.65 -6.35
C THR A 224 -10.64 -2.71 -4.98
N SER A 225 -9.90 -2.39 -3.94
CA SER A 225 -10.40 -2.39 -2.55
C SER A 225 -11.51 -1.37 -2.36
N VAL A 226 -11.35 -0.17 -2.90
CA VAL A 226 -12.37 0.88 -2.88
C VAL A 226 -13.63 0.43 -3.63
N GLN A 227 -13.49 -0.17 -4.80
CA GLN A 227 -14.61 -0.67 -5.58
C GLN A 227 -15.41 -1.72 -4.79
N VAL A 228 -14.75 -2.74 -4.25
CA VAL A 228 -15.41 -3.80 -3.47
C VAL A 228 -16.03 -3.25 -2.19
N ALA A 229 -15.33 -2.34 -1.51
CA ALA A 229 -15.86 -1.67 -0.32
C ALA A 229 -17.14 -0.87 -0.65
N SER A 230 -17.19 -0.18 -1.79
CA SER A 230 -18.37 0.57 -2.24
C SER A 230 -19.57 -0.34 -2.47
N GLU A 231 -19.38 -1.54 -3.03
CA GLU A 231 -20.45 -2.53 -3.20
C GLU A 231 -21.01 -3.03 -1.85
N ILE A 232 -20.12 -3.25 -0.87
CA ILE A 232 -20.51 -3.65 0.50
C ILE A 232 -21.24 -2.51 1.22
N ILE A 233 -20.80 -1.27 1.07
CA ILE A 233 -21.46 -0.08 1.63
C ILE A 233 -22.90 0.04 1.07
N THR A 234 -23.07 -0.17 -0.24
CA THR A 234 -24.39 -0.17 -0.88
C THR A 234 -25.28 -1.25 -0.28
N SER A 235 -24.76 -2.45 -0.03
CA SER A 235 -25.51 -3.53 0.60
C SER A 235 -25.91 -3.18 2.03
N ALA A 236 -25.00 -2.59 2.81
CA ALA A 236 -25.28 -2.14 4.18
C ALA A 236 -26.36 -1.05 4.21
N HIS A 237 -26.34 -0.13 3.23
CA HIS A 237 -27.35 0.92 3.09
C HIS A 237 -28.75 0.32 2.86
N HIS A 238 -28.91 -0.59 1.89
CA HIS A 238 -30.21 -1.22 1.63
C HIS A 238 -30.73 -2.03 2.82
N GLU A 239 -29.86 -2.71 3.55
CA GLU A 239 -30.24 -3.41 4.79
C GLU A 239 -30.66 -2.46 5.91
N ALA A 240 -30.03 -1.28 6.00
CA ALA A 240 -30.39 -0.24 6.96
C ALA A 240 -31.71 0.44 6.56
N GLU A 241 -31.86 0.85 5.30
CA GLU A 241 -33.08 1.48 4.76
C GLU A 241 -34.33 0.57 4.90
N GLY A 242 -34.11 -0.76 4.76
CA GLY A 242 -35.17 -1.76 4.89
C GLY A 242 -35.69 -2.00 6.31
N ALA A 243 -35.12 -1.37 7.33
CA ALA A 243 -35.48 -1.55 8.73
C ALA A 243 -35.87 -0.21 9.41
N GLU A 244 -36.82 -0.25 10.34
CA GLU A 244 -37.12 0.93 11.16
C GLU A 244 -35.92 1.30 12.03
N ASN A 245 -35.48 2.56 11.94
CA ASN A 245 -34.26 3.05 12.58
C ASN A 245 -33.04 2.14 12.31
N GLY A 246 -32.87 1.77 11.05
CA GLY A 246 -31.81 0.87 10.63
C GLY A 246 -30.41 1.55 10.66
N ILE A 247 -29.42 0.82 11.15
CA ILE A 247 -28.04 1.28 11.23
C ILE A 247 -27.14 0.26 10.55
N GLY A 248 -26.47 0.66 9.46
CA GLY A 248 -25.45 -0.13 8.79
C GLY A 248 -24.06 0.29 9.28
N ILE A 249 -23.27 -0.66 9.77
CA ILE A 249 -21.86 -0.42 10.16
C ILE A 249 -20.99 -1.27 9.24
N VAL A 250 -20.07 -0.61 8.51
CA VAL A 250 -19.11 -1.29 7.64
C VAL A 250 -17.70 -0.99 8.14
N LYS A 251 -17.01 -2.00 8.68
CA LYS A 251 -15.60 -1.88 9.07
C LYS A 251 -14.72 -2.22 7.87
N LEU A 252 -13.89 -1.27 7.47
CA LEU A 252 -12.95 -1.42 6.36
C LEU A 252 -11.52 -1.52 6.86
N MET A 253 -10.64 -2.04 6.02
CA MET A 253 -9.20 -1.99 6.26
C MET A 253 -8.73 -0.53 6.27
N GLY A 254 -7.56 -0.31 6.82
CA GLY A 254 -7.01 1.01 7.08
C GLY A 254 -6.45 1.04 8.49
N ARG A 255 -5.24 0.46 8.62
CA ARG A 255 -4.62 0.18 9.92
C ARG A 255 -4.18 1.45 10.64
N ASP A 256 -3.49 2.30 9.91
CA ASP A 256 -2.91 3.54 10.42
C ASP A 256 -3.30 4.75 9.54
N SER A 257 -4.11 4.50 8.49
CA SER A 257 -4.60 5.53 7.57
C SER A 257 -6.01 5.22 7.08
N GLY A 258 -6.82 6.26 6.88
CA GLY A 258 -8.22 6.16 6.49
C GLY A 258 -8.50 6.21 4.98
N PHE A 259 -7.51 6.02 4.10
CA PHE A 259 -7.69 6.21 2.66
C PHE A 259 -8.80 5.37 2.05
N ILE A 260 -8.92 4.07 2.41
CA ILE A 260 -9.97 3.19 1.88
C ILE A 260 -11.34 3.69 2.35
N ALA A 261 -11.50 3.92 3.66
CA ALA A 261 -12.76 4.37 4.24
C ALA A 261 -13.19 5.72 3.65
N ALA A 262 -12.29 6.69 3.59
CA ALA A 262 -12.56 8.01 3.03
C ALA A 262 -12.93 7.96 1.53
N THR A 263 -12.16 7.20 0.73
CA THR A 263 -12.40 7.12 -0.71
C THR A 263 -13.68 6.35 -1.02
N ALA A 264 -13.95 5.23 -0.33
CA ALA A 264 -15.16 4.45 -0.53
C ALA A 264 -16.41 5.21 -0.07
N SER A 265 -16.32 5.98 1.02
CA SER A 265 -17.42 6.85 1.48
C SER A 265 -17.74 7.96 0.49
N LEU A 266 -16.70 8.60 -0.08
CA LEU A 266 -16.91 9.65 -1.09
C LEU A 266 -17.45 9.08 -2.40
N ALA A 267 -16.99 7.87 -2.79
CA ALA A 267 -17.48 7.20 -3.99
C ALA A 267 -18.93 6.74 -3.87
N ASN A 268 -19.42 6.54 -2.65
CA ASN A 268 -20.76 6.06 -2.35
C ASN A 268 -21.49 7.03 -1.42
N SER A 269 -22.22 7.98 -1.98
CA SER A 269 -22.85 9.13 -1.29
C SER A 269 -23.97 8.76 -0.29
N VAL A 270 -24.06 7.50 0.14
CA VAL A 270 -25.05 7.01 1.13
C VAL A 270 -24.47 6.91 2.55
N VAL A 271 -23.23 7.30 2.73
CA VAL A 271 -22.54 7.24 4.04
C VAL A 271 -22.84 8.50 4.85
N ASP A 272 -23.31 8.32 6.07
CA ASP A 272 -23.56 9.42 7.02
C ASP A 272 -22.35 9.74 7.88
N PHE A 273 -21.58 8.73 8.27
CA PHE A 273 -20.40 8.88 9.11
C PHE A 273 -19.21 8.09 8.55
N CYS A 274 -18.11 8.77 8.29
CA CYS A 274 -16.83 8.18 7.92
C CYS A 274 -15.82 8.40 9.06
N LEU A 275 -15.47 7.33 9.77
CA LEU A 275 -14.58 7.37 10.92
C LEU A 275 -13.20 6.83 10.52
N ILE A 276 -12.17 7.66 10.63
CA ILE A 276 -10.79 7.33 10.21
C ILE A 276 -9.80 7.53 11.36
N PRO A 277 -8.62 6.88 11.32
CA PRO A 277 -7.62 7.00 12.37
C PRO A 277 -7.13 8.43 12.61
N GLU A 278 -7.17 9.27 11.57
CA GLU A 278 -6.69 10.64 11.59
C GLU A 278 -7.63 11.61 12.33
N THR A 279 -8.88 11.18 12.58
CA THR A 279 -9.88 12.02 13.28
C THR A 279 -10.37 11.30 14.53
N PRO A 280 -9.95 11.72 15.74
CA PRO A 280 -10.47 11.14 16.97
C PRO A 280 -11.97 11.48 17.13
N PHE A 281 -12.72 10.58 17.77
CA PHE A 281 -14.13 10.75 18.06
C PHE A 281 -14.48 10.17 19.43
N GLN A 282 -15.64 10.57 19.96
CA GLN A 282 -16.19 10.04 21.21
C GLN A 282 -17.51 9.29 20.91
N ILE A 283 -17.79 8.23 21.68
CA ILE A 283 -19.00 7.44 21.44
C ILE A 283 -20.19 8.00 22.22
N ASN A 284 -20.06 8.08 23.55
CA ASN A 284 -21.17 8.38 24.49
C ASN A 284 -21.19 9.81 25.03
N ALA A 285 -20.32 10.71 24.52
CA ALA A 285 -20.36 12.11 24.93
C ALA A 285 -21.65 12.82 24.42
N PRO A 286 -22.05 13.93 25.00
CA PRO A 286 -23.21 14.71 24.54
C PRO A 286 -23.18 15.06 23.06
N ASN A 287 -21.97 15.25 22.50
CA ASN A 287 -21.71 15.49 21.08
C ASN A 287 -21.05 14.27 20.41
N GLY A 288 -21.17 13.08 20.98
CA GLY A 288 -20.56 11.85 20.47
C GLY A 288 -21.35 11.22 19.32
N ILE A 289 -20.78 10.13 18.79
CA ILE A 289 -21.38 9.45 17.62
C ILE A 289 -22.80 8.95 17.90
N CYS A 290 -23.12 8.46 19.11
CA CYS A 290 -24.46 7.99 19.46
C CYS A 290 -25.51 9.10 19.38
N ALA A 291 -25.21 10.29 19.89
CA ALA A 291 -26.09 11.44 19.80
C ALA A 291 -26.28 11.92 18.36
N ALA A 292 -25.20 11.90 17.57
CA ALA A 292 -25.23 12.25 16.15
C ALA A 292 -26.07 11.27 15.33
N ILE A 293 -25.95 9.95 15.59
CA ILE A 293 -26.79 8.92 14.98
C ILE A 293 -28.27 9.14 15.34
N GLN A 294 -28.58 9.38 16.61
CA GLN A 294 -29.95 9.66 17.04
C GLN A 294 -30.53 10.87 16.31
N HIS A 295 -29.79 11.93 16.16
CA HIS A 295 -30.22 13.11 15.41
C HIS A 295 -30.45 12.79 13.91
N ARG A 296 -29.57 12.01 13.29
CA ARG A 296 -29.69 11.62 11.88
C ARG A 296 -30.91 10.73 11.65
N LEU A 297 -31.16 9.73 12.53
CA LEU A 297 -32.35 8.85 12.45
C LEU A 297 -33.66 9.62 12.52
N GLN A 298 -33.71 10.77 13.18
CA GLN A 298 -34.91 11.63 13.19
C GLN A 298 -35.20 12.30 11.85
N GLN A 299 -34.17 12.41 10.99
CA GLN A 299 -34.27 13.02 9.66
C GLN A 299 -34.53 11.99 8.57
N ASP A 300 -33.78 10.88 8.55
CA ASP A 300 -33.65 9.97 7.40
C ASP A 300 -34.08 8.52 7.70
N ASN A 301 -34.53 8.19 8.91
CA ASN A 301 -34.95 6.83 9.36
C ASN A 301 -33.85 5.75 9.29
N HIS A 302 -32.69 5.99 8.72
CA HIS A 302 -31.57 5.05 8.68
C HIS A 302 -30.25 5.79 8.70
N VAL A 303 -29.15 5.05 9.00
CA VAL A 303 -27.80 5.59 9.07
C VAL A 303 -26.80 4.56 8.55
N VAL A 304 -25.79 5.01 7.80
CA VAL A 304 -24.68 4.19 7.36
C VAL A 304 -23.35 4.76 7.91
N ILE A 305 -22.63 3.91 8.63
CA ILE A 305 -21.34 4.23 9.24
C ILE A 305 -20.25 3.42 8.55
N VAL A 306 -19.24 4.09 8.03
CA VAL A 306 -18.02 3.46 7.55
C VAL A 306 -16.91 3.75 8.55
N VAL A 307 -16.24 2.72 9.04
CA VAL A 307 -15.16 2.87 10.02
C VAL A 307 -13.90 2.13 9.56
N ALA A 308 -12.76 2.81 9.55
CA ALA A 308 -11.48 2.16 9.33
C ALA A 308 -11.05 1.37 10.57
N GLU A 309 -10.45 0.20 10.41
CA GLU A 309 -10.04 -0.69 11.53
C GLU A 309 -9.12 -0.01 12.56
N GLY A 310 -8.38 1.00 12.13
CA GLY A 310 -7.47 1.76 12.99
C GLY A 310 -8.10 2.96 13.69
N ALA A 311 -9.35 3.31 13.37
CA ALA A 311 -10.06 4.42 14.01
C ALA A 311 -10.45 4.08 15.45
N GLY A 312 -10.46 5.07 16.34
CA GLY A 312 -10.96 4.92 17.71
C GLY A 312 -10.17 3.92 18.58
N GLN A 313 -8.93 3.59 18.23
CA GLN A 313 -8.12 2.63 18.99
C GLN A 313 -7.74 3.16 20.39
N GLU A 314 -7.84 4.46 20.62
CA GLU A 314 -7.70 5.10 21.93
C GLU A 314 -8.86 4.81 22.89
N LEU A 315 -10.01 4.38 22.35
CA LEU A 315 -11.21 4.07 23.14
C LEU A 315 -11.14 2.73 23.89
N PHE A 316 -10.19 1.88 23.52
CA PHE A 316 -10.02 0.57 24.14
C PHE A 316 -9.13 0.64 25.38
N GLU A 317 -9.66 0.13 26.50
CA GLU A 317 -8.90 -0.13 27.73
C GLU A 317 -8.20 -1.49 27.58
N GLY A 318 -6.88 -1.52 27.42
CA GLY A 318 -6.19 -2.82 27.33
C GLY A 318 -4.70 -2.75 27.02
N ASN A 319 -4.09 -3.92 26.95
CA ASN A 319 -2.66 -4.09 26.68
C ASN A 319 -2.35 -3.79 25.19
N LYS A 320 -1.95 -2.56 24.90
CA LYS A 320 -1.57 -2.08 23.56
C LYS A 320 -0.30 -2.74 22.99
N ASN A 321 0.28 -3.73 23.69
CA ASN A 321 1.55 -4.36 23.32
C ASN A 321 1.38 -5.70 22.59
N ARG A 322 0.15 -6.12 22.24
CA ARG A 322 -0.05 -7.33 21.42
C ARG A 322 0.38 -7.04 19.98
N VAL A 323 1.27 -7.87 19.45
CA VAL A 323 1.76 -7.74 18.06
C VAL A 323 1.45 -8.99 17.25
N ASP A 324 1.26 -8.80 15.94
CA ASP A 324 1.17 -9.91 14.99
C ASP A 324 2.58 -10.46 14.65
N ASP A 325 2.63 -11.55 13.88
CA ASP A 325 3.89 -12.17 13.44
C ASP A 325 4.81 -11.23 12.63
N SER A 326 4.30 -10.09 12.19
CA SER A 326 5.06 -9.05 11.48
C SER A 326 5.57 -7.95 12.41
N GLY A 327 5.28 -8.03 13.71
CA GLY A 327 5.63 -7.01 14.69
C GLY A 327 4.70 -5.79 14.72
N ASN A 328 3.55 -5.86 14.03
CA ASN A 328 2.58 -4.76 14.08
C ASN A 328 1.65 -4.92 15.28
N ILE A 329 1.30 -3.79 15.92
CA ILE A 329 0.32 -3.77 17.02
C ILE A 329 -1.02 -4.32 16.53
N LEU A 330 -1.58 -5.32 17.19
CA LEU A 330 -2.91 -5.82 16.90
C LEU A 330 -3.95 -4.75 17.26
N LYS A 331 -4.86 -4.49 16.34
CA LYS A 331 -6.00 -3.58 16.56
C LYS A 331 -7.15 -4.34 17.19
N ASP A 332 -7.86 -3.69 18.10
CA ASP A 332 -9.12 -4.20 18.65
C ASP A 332 -10.27 -3.90 17.68
N ASP A 333 -11.39 -4.62 17.79
CA ASP A 333 -12.48 -4.52 16.83
C ASP A 333 -13.37 -3.30 17.09
N ILE A 334 -13.08 -2.20 16.44
CA ILE A 334 -13.85 -0.96 16.57
C ILE A 334 -15.31 -1.11 16.06
N GLY A 335 -15.55 -1.99 15.09
CA GLY A 335 -16.90 -2.20 14.57
C GLY A 335 -17.81 -2.89 15.60
N GLU A 336 -17.31 -3.91 16.30
CA GLU A 336 -18.05 -4.53 17.39
C GLU A 336 -18.23 -3.58 18.58
N LEU A 337 -17.22 -2.80 18.95
CA LEU A 337 -17.35 -1.78 20.00
C LEU A 337 -18.45 -0.77 19.65
N LEU A 338 -18.44 -0.22 18.46
CA LEU A 338 -19.49 0.71 18.00
C LEU A 338 -20.88 0.06 18.08
N LYS A 339 -21.03 -1.18 17.61
CA LYS A 339 -22.29 -1.91 17.65
C LYS A 339 -22.80 -2.10 19.07
N GLU A 340 -21.92 -2.50 20.00
CA GLU A 340 -22.27 -2.69 21.42
C GLU A 340 -22.68 -1.36 22.08
N GLU A 341 -21.90 -0.33 21.95
CA GLU A 341 -22.14 0.98 22.55
C GLU A 341 -23.38 1.67 21.99
N ILE A 342 -23.59 1.63 20.68
CA ILE A 342 -24.80 2.15 20.04
C ILE A 342 -26.04 1.38 20.54
N THR A 343 -25.96 0.05 20.61
CA THR A 343 -27.08 -0.77 21.12
C THR A 343 -27.41 -0.38 22.56
N LEU A 344 -26.39 -0.22 23.42
CA LEU A 344 -26.59 0.17 24.81
C LEU A 344 -27.21 1.57 24.95
N TYR A 345 -26.69 2.54 24.19
CA TYR A 345 -27.19 3.92 24.19
C TYR A 345 -28.69 3.97 23.82
N PHE A 346 -29.07 3.37 22.70
CA PHE A 346 -30.47 3.40 22.23
C PHE A 346 -31.42 2.62 23.17
N LYS A 347 -30.97 1.52 23.78
CA LYS A 347 -31.70 0.80 24.79
C LYS A 347 -31.97 1.68 26.04
N GLN A 348 -30.99 2.44 26.51
CA GLN A 348 -31.15 3.36 27.64
C GLN A 348 -32.12 4.48 27.36
N HIS A 349 -32.25 4.89 26.10
CA HIS A 349 -33.21 5.93 25.64
C HIS A 349 -34.59 5.37 25.21
N ASN A 350 -34.80 4.04 25.35
CA ASN A 350 -36.03 3.35 24.91
C ASN A 350 -36.35 3.59 23.42
N LEU A 351 -35.35 3.67 22.56
CA LEU A 351 -35.47 3.84 21.12
C LEU A 351 -35.15 2.52 20.42
N PRO A 352 -36.09 1.92 19.69
CA PRO A 352 -35.82 0.69 18.94
C PRO A 352 -34.91 0.99 17.73
N ILE A 353 -33.92 0.13 17.51
CA ILE A 353 -33.02 0.19 16.36
C ILE A 353 -32.78 -1.21 15.80
N SER A 354 -32.32 -1.27 14.54
CA SER A 354 -31.87 -2.50 13.89
C SER A 354 -30.44 -2.30 13.35
N ILE A 355 -29.43 -2.95 13.95
CA ILE A 355 -28.03 -2.80 13.53
C ILE A 355 -27.62 -3.97 12.64
N LYS A 356 -26.94 -3.65 11.53
CA LYS A 356 -26.26 -4.58 10.64
C LYS A 356 -24.77 -4.25 10.62
N TYR A 357 -23.91 -5.19 11.05
CA TYR A 357 -22.47 -5.03 11.05
C TYR A 357 -21.83 -5.93 10.00
N LEU A 358 -20.99 -5.35 9.14
CA LEU A 358 -20.27 -6.04 8.07
C LEU A 358 -18.77 -5.80 8.19
N ASP A 359 -17.99 -6.88 8.18
CA ASP A 359 -16.53 -6.87 8.09
C ASP A 359 -16.07 -7.62 6.84
N PRO A 360 -15.90 -6.95 5.70
CA PRO A 360 -15.50 -7.58 4.45
C PRO A 360 -13.98 -7.74 4.28
N SER A 361 -13.16 -7.56 5.30
CA SER A 361 -11.69 -7.46 5.21
C SER A 361 -11.05 -8.58 4.38
N TYR A 362 -11.43 -9.84 4.60
CA TYR A 362 -10.90 -10.98 3.84
C TYR A 362 -11.42 -11.01 2.40
N HIS A 363 -12.66 -10.59 2.18
CA HIS A 363 -13.26 -10.54 0.86
C HIS A 363 -12.54 -9.49 -0.02
N ILE A 364 -12.37 -8.28 0.50
CA ILE A 364 -11.74 -7.17 -0.22
C ILE A 364 -10.34 -7.53 -0.75
N ARG A 365 -9.50 -8.17 0.07
CA ARG A 365 -8.09 -8.42 -0.28
C ARG A 365 -7.84 -9.68 -1.10
N SER A 366 -8.85 -10.53 -1.31
CA SER A 366 -8.69 -11.84 -1.97
C SER A 366 -9.25 -11.89 -3.38
N VAL A 367 -9.85 -10.82 -3.89
CA VAL A 367 -10.39 -10.74 -5.24
C VAL A 367 -9.29 -10.46 -6.28
N PRO A 368 -9.52 -10.80 -7.57
CA PRO A 368 -8.66 -10.33 -8.66
C PRO A 368 -8.64 -8.81 -8.76
N ALA A 369 -7.56 -8.25 -9.30
CA ALA A 369 -7.47 -6.81 -9.57
C ALA A 369 -8.53 -6.36 -10.58
N ASN A 370 -9.13 -5.19 -10.36
CA ASN A 370 -9.94 -4.51 -11.36
C ASN A 370 -9.06 -3.97 -12.51
N ALA A 371 -9.69 -3.38 -13.53
CA ALA A 371 -8.97 -2.89 -14.71
C ALA A 371 -7.93 -1.80 -14.38
N ALA A 372 -8.24 -0.89 -13.45
CA ALA A 372 -7.33 0.18 -13.06
C ALA A 372 -6.07 -0.36 -12.37
N ASP A 373 -6.25 -1.24 -11.37
CA ASP A 373 -5.13 -1.90 -10.70
C ASP A 373 -4.38 -2.85 -11.62
N ALA A 374 -5.06 -3.55 -12.54
CA ALA A 374 -4.41 -4.46 -13.48
C ALA A 374 -3.41 -3.72 -14.39
N VAL A 375 -3.80 -2.56 -14.94
CA VAL A 375 -2.91 -1.69 -15.72
C VAL A 375 -1.77 -1.17 -14.85
N PHE A 376 -2.06 -0.68 -13.66
CA PHE A 376 -1.05 -0.13 -12.75
C PHE A 376 -0.04 -1.19 -12.31
N CYS A 377 -0.47 -2.42 -12.02
CA CYS A 377 0.39 -3.57 -11.71
C CYS A 377 1.36 -3.89 -12.86
N HIS A 378 0.88 -3.85 -14.11
CA HIS A 378 1.73 -4.11 -15.26
C HIS A 378 2.84 -3.07 -15.38
N LEU A 379 2.49 -1.78 -15.31
CA LEU A 379 3.45 -0.69 -15.37
C LEU A 379 4.45 -0.73 -14.19
N LEU A 380 3.99 -0.98 -12.96
CA LEU A 380 4.89 -1.16 -11.82
C LEU A 380 5.91 -2.28 -12.05
N ALA A 381 5.46 -3.40 -12.62
CA ALA A 381 6.33 -4.53 -12.93
C ALA A 381 7.36 -4.18 -14.01
N GLU A 382 6.94 -3.52 -15.07
CA GLU A 382 7.80 -3.05 -16.15
C GLU A 382 8.90 -2.12 -15.63
N TYR A 383 8.52 -1.07 -14.89
CA TYR A 383 9.48 -0.13 -14.31
C TYR A 383 10.40 -0.79 -13.26
N ALA A 384 9.92 -1.81 -12.53
CA ALA A 384 10.76 -2.57 -11.61
C ALA A 384 11.82 -3.39 -12.36
N VAL A 385 11.48 -4.01 -13.48
CA VAL A 385 12.44 -4.75 -14.31
C VAL A 385 13.46 -3.78 -14.92
N HIS A 386 13.02 -2.64 -15.46
CA HIS A 386 13.94 -1.62 -15.99
C HIS A 386 14.95 -1.13 -14.93
N ALA A 387 14.48 -0.86 -13.71
CA ALA A 387 15.34 -0.46 -12.60
C ALA A 387 16.36 -1.56 -12.27
N GLY A 388 15.89 -2.79 -12.06
CA GLY A 388 16.75 -3.92 -11.73
C GLY A 388 17.78 -4.20 -12.81
N MET A 389 17.37 -4.33 -14.07
CA MET A 389 18.28 -4.60 -15.19
C MET A 389 19.32 -3.51 -15.40
N SER A 390 18.99 -2.25 -15.11
CA SER A 390 19.96 -1.14 -15.15
C SER A 390 20.95 -1.16 -13.98
N GLY A 391 20.82 -2.07 -13.01
CA GLY A 391 21.69 -2.18 -11.83
C GLY A 391 21.31 -1.25 -10.68
N LYS A 392 20.14 -0.64 -10.73
CA LYS A 392 19.57 0.11 -9.58
C LYS A 392 19.16 -0.86 -8.49
N THR A 393 19.40 -0.51 -7.24
CA THR A 393 19.13 -1.39 -6.10
C THR A 393 18.69 -0.59 -4.87
N ASN A 394 18.16 -1.27 -3.86
CA ASN A 394 17.68 -0.68 -2.60
C ASN A 394 16.64 0.42 -2.80
N LEU A 395 15.72 0.18 -3.73
CA LEU A 395 14.66 1.10 -4.11
C LEU A 395 13.31 0.40 -4.16
N VAL A 396 12.25 1.19 -4.11
CA VAL A 396 10.90 0.78 -4.48
C VAL A 396 10.41 1.65 -5.63
N ILE A 397 9.63 1.05 -6.54
CA ILE A 397 9.01 1.82 -7.62
C ILE A 397 7.89 2.65 -7.01
N GLY A 398 8.04 3.97 -7.10
CA GLY A 398 7.04 4.94 -6.67
C GLY A 398 6.20 5.48 -7.83
N TYR A 399 5.16 6.22 -7.46
CA TYR A 399 4.36 7.02 -8.38
C TYR A 399 4.22 8.40 -7.75
N TRP A 400 4.70 9.44 -8.42
CA TRP A 400 4.79 10.79 -7.89
C TRP A 400 4.55 11.85 -8.97
N ASN A 401 3.66 12.79 -8.73
CA ASN A 401 3.29 13.83 -9.71
C ASN A 401 2.96 13.25 -11.10
N ASN A 402 2.24 12.13 -11.17
CA ASN A 402 1.88 11.38 -12.39
C ASN A 402 3.04 10.72 -13.13
N PHE A 403 4.20 10.54 -12.51
CA PHE A 403 5.33 9.83 -13.07
C PHE A 403 5.72 8.63 -12.20
N PHE A 404 6.18 7.56 -12.83
CA PHE A 404 6.87 6.51 -12.09
C PHE A 404 8.27 6.98 -11.71
N THR A 405 8.66 6.68 -10.49
CA THR A 405 9.90 7.17 -9.87
C THR A 405 10.62 6.06 -9.12
N HIS A 406 11.90 6.22 -8.94
CA HIS A 406 12.67 5.41 -8.00
C HIS A 406 12.67 6.11 -6.64
N VAL A 407 12.17 5.42 -5.62
CA VAL A 407 12.14 5.91 -4.24
C VAL A 407 13.09 5.06 -3.40
N PRO A 408 14.09 5.64 -2.72
CA PRO A 408 14.92 4.89 -1.78
C PRO A 408 14.05 4.21 -0.71
N ILE A 409 14.30 2.93 -0.43
CA ILE A 409 13.44 2.16 0.51
C ILE A 409 13.40 2.82 1.88
N HIS A 410 14.52 3.35 2.38
CA HIS A 410 14.57 4.02 3.68
C HIS A 410 13.64 5.24 3.77
N LEU A 411 13.38 5.95 2.66
CA LEU A 411 12.40 7.02 2.63
C LEU A 411 10.97 6.47 2.61
N ALA A 412 10.69 5.49 1.76
CA ALA A 412 9.37 4.90 1.63
C ALA A 412 8.85 4.26 2.94
N THR A 413 9.78 3.83 3.80
CA THR A 413 9.48 3.13 5.07
C THR A 413 9.74 3.97 6.33
N LYS A 414 10.13 5.24 6.17
CA LYS A 414 10.46 6.14 7.29
C LYS A 414 9.20 6.52 8.08
N GLU A 415 8.16 6.93 7.37
CA GLU A 415 6.87 7.34 7.94
C GLU A 415 5.74 6.83 7.05
N ARG A 416 4.60 6.50 7.65
CA ARG A 416 3.39 6.16 6.90
C ARG A 416 2.71 7.42 6.41
N ARG A 417 2.11 7.32 5.23
CA ARG A 417 1.25 8.34 4.67
C ARG A 417 -0.13 8.24 5.32
N MET A 418 -0.66 9.37 5.73
CA MET A 418 -1.98 9.52 6.36
C MET A 418 -2.86 10.40 5.48
N VAL A 419 -4.18 10.32 5.68
CA VAL A 419 -5.13 11.23 5.03
C VAL A 419 -4.85 12.64 5.54
N ASP A 420 -4.55 13.53 4.60
CA ASP A 420 -4.46 14.96 4.89
C ASP A 420 -5.87 15.53 5.04
N LEU A 421 -6.17 16.03 6.24
CA LEU A 421 -7.49 16.59 6.58
C LEU A 421 -7.81 17.88 5.82
N ASP A 422 -6.80 18.54 5.27
CA ASP A 422 -6.95 19.70 4.39
C ASP A 422 -7.04 19.33 2.90
N SER A 423 -6.94 18.03 2.58
CA SER A 423 -7.01 17.54 1.20
C SER A 423 -8.40 17.66 0.59
N ALA A 424 -8.46 17.66 -0.75
CA ALA A 424 -9.72 17.59 -1.47
C ALA A 424 -10.52 16.30 -1.16
N LEU A 425 -9.83 15.18 -0.90
CA LEU A 425 -10.47 13.92 -0.51
C LEU A 425 -11.27 14.09 0.78
N TRP A 426 -10.61 14.55 1.86
CA TRP A 426 -11.28 14.65 3.15
C TRP A 426 -12.37 15.72 3.16
N ARG A 427 -12.11 16.88 2.57
CA ARG A 427 -13.17 17.92 2.41
C ARG A 427 -14.37 17.39 1.61
N GLY A 428 -14.13 16.56 0.59
CA GLY A 428 -15.18 15.89 -0.16
C GLY A 428 -16.01 14.95 0.72
N VAL A 429 -15.35 14.14 1.57
CA VAL A 429 -16.04 13.27 2.54
C VAL A 429 -16.90 14.10 3.49
N ILE A 430 -16.34 15.12 4.12
CA ILE A 430 -17.10 16.00 5.04
C ILE A 430 -18.30 16.65 4.34
N SER A 431 -18.11 17.11 3.10
CA SER A 431 -19.22 17.67 2.29
C SER A 431 -20.30 16.66 1.96
N ALA A 432 -19.95 15.42 1.66
CA ALA A 432 -20.90 14.37 1.31
C ALA A 432 -21.66 13.85 2.53
N THR A 433 -20.96 13.59 3.63
CA THR A 433 -21.54 13.04 4.86
C THR A 433 -22.23 14.08 5.74
N GLN A 434 -21.85 15.36 5.63
CA GLN A 434 -22.30 16.46 6.52
C GLN A 434 -22.04 16.18 8.01
N GLN A 435 -21.07 15.30 8.33
CA GLN A 435 -20.79 14.85 9.70
C GLN A 435 -20.18 15.93 10.60
N ASP A 436 -19.56 16.97 10.03
CA ASP A 436 -19.01 18.12 10.75
C ASP A 436 -20.06 18.96 11.46
N LYS A 437 -21.28 18.98 10.91
CA LYS A 437 -22.43 19.71 11.51
C LYS A 437 -22.94 19.05 12.79
N THR A 438 -22.54 17.83 13.05
CA THR A 438 -22.91 17.07 14.24
C THR A 438 -21.90 17.13 15.37
N SER A 439 -20.86 17.99 15.24
CA SER A 439 -19.80 18.25 16.24
C SER A 439 -19.17 16.99 16.86
N LEU A 440 -18.85 15.99 16.03
CA LEU A 440 -18.14 14.78 16.48
C LEU A 440 -16.70 15.05 16.98
N ILE A 441 -16.17 16.23 16.68
CA ILE A 441 -14.83 16.66 17.07
C ILE A 441 -14.94 17.52 18.32
N SER A 442 -14.35 17.07 19.42
CA SER A 442 -14.14 17.93 20.61
C SER A 442 -13.26 19.12 20.20
N THR A 443 -13.81 20.31 20.27
CA THR A 443 -13.05 21.55 20.20
C THR A 443 -12.57 21.89 21.63
N ASP A 444 -11.56 21.18 22.12
CA ASP A 444 -10.75 21.59 23.27
C ASP A 444 -9.27 21.44 22.94
#